data_64a88cf95b11135932112e56a12bf974
#
_entry.id   64a88cf95b11135932112e56a12bf974
#
_cell.length_a   1.000
_cell.length_b   1.000
_cell.length_c   1.000
_cell.angle_alpha   90.00
_cell.angle_beta   90.00
_cell.angle_gamma   90.00
#
_symmetry.space_group_name_H-M   'P 1'
#
loop_
_entity.id
_entity.type
_entity.pdbx_description
1 polymer ?
#
loop_
_entity_poly.entity_id
_entity_poly.type
_entity_poly.pdbx_seq_one_letter_code
_entity_poly.pdbx_strand_id
1 'polypeptide(L)'
;MPHRDDARSGGDGTAVDVLSAADASPYRDEVLQVWTEVFGPVADSTEWAASLWDRHRSRTDYRLALAHERGSVLGFAWGYTGDRGQYWPDLIARELGPAVDGWVGGHFEFVELAVHPSARARGVGGRLHDALLSGVTNERALLSTSADPGDPAVRLYRSRGWVGLGAYGQGRQVMGRRLESP
;
A
#
# COMPACT_ATOMS: atom_id res chain seq x y z
N MET A 1 -38.93 -33.50 -11.77
CA MET A 1 -37.60 -33.48 -11.20
C MET A 1 -36.86 -32.26 -11.77
N PRO A 2 -36.74 -31.12 -11.06
CA PRO A 2 -35.95 -30.02 -11.52
C PRO A 2 -34.50 -30.21 -11.05
N HIS A 3 -33.56 -30.13 -11.99
CA HIS A 3 -32.13 -30.05 -11.75
C HIS A 3 -31.80 -28.80 -10.92
N ARG A 4 -31.16 -29.01 -9.78
CA ARG A 4 -30.46 -27.94 -9.05
C ARG A 4 -29.13 -27.72 -9.74
N ASP A 5 -28.99 -26.62 -10.45
CA ASP A 5 -27.71 -26.01 -10.81
C ASP A 5 -27.13 -25.37 -9.52
N ASP A 6 -26.27 -26.11 -8.84
CA ASP A 6 -25.34 -25.56 -7.84
C ASP A 6 -24.22 -24.86 -8.60
N ALA A 7 -24.43 -23.61 -8.99
CA ALA A 7 -23.36 -22.71 -9.36
C ALA A 7 -22.52 -22.44 -8.09
N ARG A 8 -21.48 -23.25 -7.87
CA ARG A 8 -20.42 -22.98 -6.89
C ARG A 8 -19.66 -21.75 -7.38
N SER A 9 -20.09 -20.58 -6.91
CA SER A 9 -19.28 -19.38 -6.91
C SER A 9 -18.08 -19.66 -6.00
N GLY A 10 -16.97 -20.10 -6.58
CA GLY A 10 -15.67 -20.22 -5.92
C GLY A 10 -15.07 -18.85 -5.65
N GLY A 11 -15.72 -18.03 -4.83
CA GLY A 11 -15.14 -16.84 -4.28
C GLY A 11 -14.04 -17.25 -3.31
N ASP A 12 -12.79 -16.90 -3.62
CA ASP A 12 -11.70 -16.90 -2.66
C ASP A 12 -12.21 -16.16 -1.40
N GLY A 13 -12.27 -16.84 -0.28
CA GLY A 13 -12.88 -16.34 0.97
C GLY A 13 -12.15 -15.16 1.63
N THR A 14 -11.24 -14.50 0.88
CA THR A 14 -10.50 -13.33 1.35
C THR A 14 -11.36 -12.07 1.23
N ALA A 15 -11.63 -11.39 2.35
CA ALA A 15 -12.22 -10.05 2.40
C ALA A 15 -11.12 -8.98 2.49
N VAL A 16 -11.44 -7.75 2.06
CA VAL A 16 -10.56 -6.58 2.22
C VAL A 16 -11.38 -5.45 2.81
N ASP A 17 -10.97 -4.97 3.97
CA ASP A 17 -11.54 -3.81 4.65
C ASP A 17 -10.61 -2.62 4.56
N VAL A 18 -11.17 -1.40 4.54
CA VAL A 18 -10.41 -0.15 4.63
C VAL A 18 -10.72 0.51 5.96
N LEU A 19 -9.71 0.70 6.77
CA LEU A 19 -9.78 1.16 8.14
C LEU A 19 -9.19 2.57 8.29
N SER A 20 -9.82 3.37 9.13
CA SER A 20 -9.27 4.66 9.58
C SER A 20 -8.09 4.46 10.56
N ALA A 21 -7.41 5.53 10.93
CA ALA A 21 -6.34 5.48 11.93
C ALA A 21 -6.82 4.91 13.29
N ALA A 22 -8.05 5.23 13.69
CA ALA A 22 -8.62 4.73 14.94
C ALA A 22 -8.95 3.24 14.83
N ASP A 23 -9.63 2.83 13.76
CA ASP A 23 -10.06 1.45 13.54
C ASP A 23 -8.87 0.51 13.25
N ALA A 24 -7.77 1.02 12.72
CA ALA A 24 -6.54 0.27 12.46
C ALA A 24 -5.80 -0.14 13.75
N SER A 25 -5.99 0.62 14.84
CA SER A 25 -5.20 0.44 16.09
C SER A 25 -5.16 -0.99 16.63
N PRO A 26 -6.26 -1.74 16.67
CA PRO A 26 -6.25 -3.12 17.18
C PRO A 26 -5.43 -4.10 16.35
N TYR A 27 -5.15 -3.80 15.09
CA TYR A 27 -4.49 -4.71 14.13
C TYR A 27 -2.96 -4.57 14.07
N ARG A 28 -2.37 -3.79 14.99
CA ARG A 28 -0.92 -3.54 15.00
C ARG A 28 -0.10 -4.83 14.99
N ASP A 29 -0.45 -5.77 15.84
CA ASP A 29 0.35 -6.98 16.04
C ASP A 29 0.21 -7.95 14.86
N GLU A 30 -0.98 -8.06 14.27
CA GLU A 30 -1.22 -8.85 13.06
C GLU A 30 -0.51 -8.23 11.84
N VAL A 31 -0.51 -6.92 11.72
CA VAL A 31 0.24 -6.21 10.67
C VAL A 31 1.74 -6.41 10.84
N LEU A 32 2.25 -6.33 12.09
CA LEU A 32 3.66 -6.61 12.39
C LEU A 32 4.04 -8.06 12.04
N GLN A 33 3.14 -9.02 12.30
CA GLN A 33 3.38 -10.41 11.92
C GLN A 33 3.55 -10.55 10.41
N VAL A 34 2.63 -10.02 9.60
CA VAL A 34 2.74 -10.04 8.13
C VAL A 34 3.97 -9.27 7.66
N TRP A 35 4.28 -8.12 8.28
CA TRP A 35 5.50 -7.36 8.01
C TRP A 35 6.74 -8.23 8.16
N THR A 36 6.86 -8.93 9.29
CA THR A 36 8.02 -9.78 9.60
C THR A 36 8.19 -10.92 8.59
N GLU A 37 7.08 -11.53 8.16
CA GLU A 37 7.10 -12.61 7.15
C GLU A 37 7.48 -12.12 5.74
N VAL A 38 7.28 -10.85 5.45
CA VAL A 38 7.53 -10.28 4.11
C VAL A 38 8.87 -9.56 4.04
N PHE A 39 9.20 -8.76 5.05
CA PHE A 39 10.37 -7.88 5.05
C PHE A 39 11.50 -8.36 5.98
N GLY A 40 11.24 -9.39 6.75
CA GLY A 40 12.17 -9.91 7.75
C GLY A 40 11.90 -9.38 9.17
N PRO A 41 12.56 -9.98 10.18
CA PRO A 41 12.33 -9.64 11.57
C PRO A 41 12.75 -8.20 11.89
N VAL A 42 11.93 -7.54 12.72
CA VAL A 42 12.30 -6.24 13.31
C VAL A 42 13.15 -6.46 14.56
N ALA A 43 14.15 -5.61 14.75
CA ALA A 43 15.04 -5.72 15.92
C ALA A 43 14.33 -5.38 17.23
N ASP A 44 13.42 -4.40 17.19
CA ASP A 44 12.60 -3.96 18.33
C ASP A 44 11.19 -3.60 17.83
N SER A 45 10.20 -4.35 18.31
CA SER A 45 8.80 -4.14 17.94
C SER A 45 8.21 -2.83 18.49
N THR A 46 8.73 -2.35 19.64
CA THR A 46 8.32 -1.07 20.23
C THR A 46 8.83 0.09 19.37
N GLU A 47 10.09 0.03 18.95
CA GLU A 47 10.68 1.03 18.07
C GLU A 47 9.99 1.02 16.69
N TRP A 48 9.72 -0.16 16.12
CA TRP A 48 8.95 -0.28 14.88
C TRP A 48 7.57 0.37 15.02
N ALA A 49 6.86 0.09 16.12
CA ALA A 49 5.56 0.69 16.37
C ALA A 49 5.66 2.23 16.45
N ALA A 50 6.57 2.78 17.23
CA ALA A 50 6.70 4.22 17.41
C ALA A 50 7.20 4.94 16.16
N SER A 51 8.24 4.40 15.49
CA SER A 51 8.92 5.07 14.38
C SER A 51 8.21 4.91 13.03
N LEU A 52 7.39 3.87 12.85
CA LEU A 52 6.70 3.57 11.61
C LEU A 52 5.18 3.56 11.78
N TRP A 53 4.64 2.62 12.55
CA TRP A 53 3.20 2.40 12.68
C TRP A 53 2.45 3.61 13.23
N ASP A 54 2.82 4.09 14.43
CA ASP A 54 2.12 5.21 15.09
C ASP A 54 2.40 6.53 14.38
N ARG A 55 3.63 6.73 13.90
CA ARG A 55 3.98 7.93 13.13
C ARG A 55 3.18 8.04 11.85
N HIS A 56 2.99 6.94 11.10
CA HIS A 56 2.19 6.97 9.88
C HIS A 56 0.70 7.12 10.19
N ARG A 57 0.19 6.43 11.21
CA ARG A 57 -1.20 6.56 11.64
C ARG A 57 -1.58 7.97 12.09
N SER A 58 -0.63 8.78 12.55
CA SER A 58 -0.87 10.18 12.91
C SER A 58 -0.92 11.14 11.71
N ARG A 59 -0.67 10.65 10.49
CA ARG A 59 -0.72 11.48 9.28
C ARG A 59 -2.15 11.74 8.83
N THR A 60 -2.34 12.88 8.15
CA THR A 60 -3.62 13.28 7.57
C THR A 60 -4.13 12.22 6.59
N ASP A 61 -5.41 11.90 6.68
CA ASP A 61 -6.11 10.94 5.80
C ASP A 61 -5.46 9.54 5.77
N TYR A 62 -4.87 9.12 6.89
CA TYR A 62 -4.34 7.76 7.00
C TYR A 62 -5.42 6.72 6.72
N ARG A 63 -5.06 5.73 5.92
CA ARG A 63 -5.90 4.58 5.57
C ARG A 63 -5.08 3.30 5.62
N LEU A 64 -5.69 2.24 6.13
CA LEU A 64 -5.17 0.88 6.10
C LEU A 64 -6.15 -0.02 5.35
N ALA A 65 -5.74 -0.58 4.22
CA ALA A 65 -6.43 -1.72 3.62
C ALA A 65 -5.89 -3.01 4.25
N LEU A 66 -6.77 -3.86 4.74
CA LEU A 66 -6.45 -5.11 5.44
C LEU A 66 -7.15 -6.29 4.76
N ALA A 67 -6.38 -7.22 4.23
CA ALA A 67 -6.91 -8.46 3.66
C ALA A 67 -6.92 -9.55 4.73
N HIS A 68 -8.07 -10.21 4.90
CA HIS A 68 -8.22 -11.27 5.88
C HIS A 68 -9.07 -12.44 5.38
N GLU A 69 -8.83 -13.61 5.93
CA GLU A 69 -9.58 -14.84 5.65
C GLU A 69 -9.66 -15.67 6.93
N ARG A 70 -10.88 -16.08 7.31
CA ARG A 70 -11.12 -16.93 8.50
C ARG A 70 -10.47 -16.39 9.77
N GLY A 71 -10.47 -15.07 9.96
CA GLY A 71 -9.89 -14.40 11.13
C GLY A 71 -8.38 -14.21 11.11
N SER A 72 -7.70 -14.59 10.03
CA SER A 72 -6.26 -14.35 9.87
C SER A 72 -5.99 -13.23 8.87
N VAL A 73 -5.06 -12.32 9.20
CA VAL A 73 -4.59 -11.28 8.29
C VAL A 73 -3.64 -11.88 7.27
N LEU A 74 -3.94 -11.69 5.99
CA LEU A 74 -3.16 -12.22 4.87
C LEU A 74 -2.32 -11.15 4.16
N GLY A 75 -2.58 -9.89 4.45
CA GLY A 75 -1.84 -8.79 3.85
C GLY A 75 -2.42 -7.45 4.24
N PHE A 76 -1.66 -6.42 3.97
CA PHE A 76 -2.05 -5.04 4.23
C PHE A 76 -1.47 -4.09 3.20
N ALA A 77 -2.08 -2.91 3.09
CA ALA A 77 -1.48 -1.75 2.46
C ALA A 77 -1.90 -0.49 3.23
N TRP A 78 -1.02 0.48 3.37
CA TRP A 78 -1.40 1.76 3.96
C TRP A 78 -0.82 2.96 3.22
N GLY A 79 -1.46 4.08 3.43
CA GLY A 79 -1.05 5.37 2.92
C GLY A 79 -1.75 6.51 3.64
N TYR A 80 -1.37 7.71 3.30
CA TYR A 80 -1.87 8.95 3.89
C TYR A 80 -1.65 10.13 2.92
N THR A 81 -2.15 11.31 3.24
CA THR A 81 -1.81 12.51 2.48
C THR A 81 -0.40 12.96 2.80
N GLY A 82 0.49 12.89 1.80
CA GLY A 82 1.86 13.38 1.84
C GLY A 82 1.94 14.84 1.41
N ASP A 83 2.79 15.62 2.09
CA ASP A 83 2.95 17.04 1.79
C ASP A 83 4.41 17.51 1.93
N ARG A 84 4.70 18.69 1.39
CA ARG A 84 5.99 19.36 1.58
C ARG A 84 6.25 19.60 3.07
N GLY A 85 7.52 19.57 3.47
CA GLY A 85 7.92 19.62 4.87
C GLY A 85 7.95 18.25 5.56
N GLN A 86 7.53 17.19 4.88
CA GLN A 86 7.70 15.82 5.33
C GLN A 86 8.95 15.21 4.71
N TYR A 87 9.57 14.26 5.42
CA TYR A 87 10.87 13.69 5.05
C TYR A 87 10.92 13.14 3.62
N TRP A 88 9.99 12.23 3.26
CA TRP A 88 10.05 11.56 1.96
C TRP A 88 9.65 12.48 0.80
N PRO A 89 8.56 13.28 0.87
CA PRO A 89 8.26 14.27 -0.14
C PRO A 89 9.40 15.25 -0.43
N ASP A 90 10.06 15.76 0.62
CA ASP A 90 11.19 16.68 0.45
C ASP A 90 12.43 15.98 -0.12
N LEU A 91 12.66 14.71 0.27
CA LEU A 91 13.73 13.89 -0.28
C LEU A 91 13.58 13.70 -1.79
N ILE A 92 12.42 13.25 -2.26
CA ILE A 92 12.20 13.01 -3.70
C ILE A 92 12.18 14.31 -4.50
N ALA A 93 11.70 15.41 -3.94
CA ALA A 93 11.76 16.72 -4.57
C ALA A 93 13.22 17.17 -4.79
N ARG A 94 14.09 16.92 -3.82
CA ARG A 94 15.52 17.21 -3.93
C ARG A 94 16.24 16.30 -4.92
N GLU A 95 15.98 14.99 -4.88
CA GLU A 95 16.69 14.00 -5.68
C GLU A 95 16.27 14.00 -7.16
N LEU A 96 14.99 14.24 -7.44
CA LEU A 96 14.40 14.13 -8.78
C LEU A 96 14.09 15.50 -9.41
N GLY A 97 14.10 16.60 -8.62
CA GLY A 97 13.88 17.94 -9.12
C GLY A 97 12.64 18.07 -10.02
N PRO A 98 12.80 18.62 -11.25
CA PRO A 98 11.65 18.86 -12.14
C PRO A 98 10.81 17.64 -12.50
N ALA A 99 11.36 16.43 -12.40
CA ALA A 99 10.61 15.19 -12.74
C ALA A 99 9.42 14.94 -11.82
N VAL A 100 9.44 15.50 -10.61
CA VAL A 100 8.34 15.38 -9.64
C VAL A 100 7.60 16.69 -9.37
N ASP A 101 7.92 17.75 -10.14
CA ASP A 101 7.17 19.00 -10.08
C ASP A 101 5.70 18.75 -10.46
N GLY A 102 4.76 19.28 -9.67
CA GLY A 102 3.34 19.01 -9.83
C GLY A 102 2.89 17.63 -9.34
N TRP A 103 3.80 16.81 -8.77
CA TRP A 103 3.48 15.55 -8.12
C TRP A 103 3.54 15.65 -6.59
N VAL A 104 4.56 16.33 -6.06
CA VAL A 104 4.80 16.47 -4.62
C VAL A 104 3.92 17.58 -4.02
N GLY A 105 3.36 17.29 -2.85
CA GLY A 105 2.48 18.20 -2.09
C GLY A 105 1.00 17.91 -2.31
N GLY A 106 0.29 17.55 -1.25
CA GLY A 106 -1.13 17.18 -1.30
C GLY A 106 -1.42 15.91 -2.11
N HIS A 107 -0.44 15.04 -2.29
CA HIS A 107 -0.61 13.75 -2.96
C HIS A 107 -0.97 12.65 -1.95
N PHE A 108 -1.61 11.57 -2.41
CA PHE A 108 -1.72 10.36 -1.60
C PHE A 108 -0.38 9.62 -1.64
N GLU A 109 0.30 9.49 -0.52
CA GLU A 109 1.51 8.70 -0.36
C GLU A 109 1.12 7.24 -0.10
N PHE A 110 1.29 6.37 -1.10
CA PHE A 110 1.10 4.93 -0.98
C PHE A 110 2.38 4.34 -0.40
N VAL A 111 2.38 4.07 0.92
CA VAL A 111 3.62 3.82 1.68
C VAL A 111 4.04 2.37 1.61
N GLU A 112 3.14 1.45 1.97
CA GLU A 112 3.45 0.03 2.08
C GLU A 112 2.37 -0.85 1.47
N LEU A 113 2.82 -1.98 0.92
CA LEU A 113 1.97 -3.10 0.53
C LEU A 113 2.70 -4.40 0.81
N ALA A 114 2.10 -5.27 1.60
CA ALA A 114 2.64 -6.58 1.92
C ALA A 114 1.56 -7.66 1.80
N VAL A 115 1.93 -8.80 1.23
CA VAL A 115 1.08 -9.98 1.14
C VAL A 115 1.84 -11.16 1.70
N HIS A 116 1.26 -11.79 2.73
CA HIS A 116 1.82 -12.98 3.35
C HIS A 116 2.18 -14.04 2.29
N PRO A 117 3.32 -14.74 2.40
CA PRO A 117 3.76 -15.68 1.39
C PRO A 117 2.71 -16.72 0.98
N SER A 118 1.91 -17.22 1.93
CA SER A 118 0.84 -18.20 1.69
C SER A 118 -0.34 -17.67 0.85
N ALA A 119 -0.48 -16.34 0.73
CA ALA A 119 -1.57 -15.68 0.01
C ALA A 119 -1.12 -15.05 -1.32
N ARG A 120 0.15 -15.23 -1.69
CA ARG A 120 0.67 -14.74 -2.99
C ARG A 120 0.03 -15.47 -4.17
N ALA A 121 0.07 -14.85 -5.33
CA ALA A 121 -0.54 -15.33 -6.58
C ALA A 121 -2.07 -15.53 -6.54
N ARG A 122 -2.74 -15.10 -5.47
CA ARG A 122 -4.21 -15.15 -5.30
C ARG A 122 -4.88 -13.80 -5.61
N GLY A 123 -4.17 -12.83 -6.17
CA GLY A 123 -4.70 -11.49 -6.47
C GLY A 123 -4.86 -10.58 -5.25
N VAL A 124 -4.42 -11.00 -4.05
CA VAL A 124 -4.59 -10.23 -2.80
C VAL A 124 -3.92 -8.86 -2.89
N GLY A 125 -2.70 -8.77 -3.41
CA GLY A 125 -2.00 -7.50 -3.58
C GLY A 125 -2.76 -6.51 -4.45
N GLY A 126 -3.39 -6.99 -5.54
CA GLY A 126 -4.24 -6.17 -6.39
C GLY A 126 -5.47 -5.63 -5.67
N ARG A 127 -6.14 -6.48 -4.90
CA ARG A 127 -7.32 -6.06 -4.13
C ARG A 127 -6.97 -5.06 -3.03
N LEU A 128 -5.85 -5.26 -2.33
CA LEU A 128 -5.34 -4.30 -1.34
C LEU A 128 -5.03 -2.94 -1.96
N HIS A 129 -4.33 -2.94 -3.10
CA HIS A 129 -4.02 -1.73 -3.85
C HIS A 129 -5.29 -0.98 -4.24
N ASP A 130 -6.25 -1.68 -4.86
CA ASP A 130 -7.46 -1.08 -5.39
C ASP A 130 -8.36 -0.56 -4.25
N ALA A 131 -8.48 -1.31 -3.15
CA ALA A 131 -9.22 -0.91 -1.96
C ALA A 131 -8.59 0.32 -1.28
N LEU A 132 -7.26 0.37 -1.14
CA LEU A 132 -6.58 1.49 -0.51
C LEU A 132 -6.81 2.81 -1.26
N LEU A 133 -6.84 2.77 -2.59
CA LEU A 133 -7.04 3.95 -3.43
C LEU A 133 -8.53 4.29 -3.68
N SER A 134 -9.44 3.38 -3.39
CA SER A 134 -10.88 3.62 -3.57
C SER A 134 -11.38 4.74 -2.64
N GLY A 135 -11.94 5.81 -3.21
CA GLY A 135 -12.46 6.95 -2.47
C GLY A 135 -11.38 7.88 -1.88
N VAL A 136 -10.13 7.79 -2.34
CA VAL A 136 -9.10 8.79 -2.08
C VAL A 136 -9.44 10.05 -2.88
N THR A 137 -9.42 11.21 -2.21
CA THR A 137 -9.79 12.51 -2.80
C THR A 137 -8.63 13.30 -3.36
N ASN A 138 -7.39 12.84 -3.13
CA ASN A 138 -6.20 13.45 -3.72
C ASN A 138 -6.21 13.26 -5.25
N GLU A 139 -5.80 14.27 -6.00
CA GLU A 139 -5.73 14.20 -7.48
C GLU A 139 -4.66 13.25 -8.01
N ARG A 140 -3.70 12.88 -7.17
CA ARG A 140 -2.53 12.07 -7.53
C ARG A 140 -2.00 11.26 -6.36
N ALA A 141 -1.36 10.15 -6.69
CA ALA A 141 -0.68 9.31 -5.71
C ALA A 141 0.78 9.12 -6.11
N LEU A 142 1.65 8.98 -5.11
CA LEU A 142 3.06 8.66 -5.24
C LEU A 142 3.42 7.43 -4.42
N LEU A 143 4.39 6.66 -4.89
CA LEU A 143 5.01 5.57 -4.15
C LEU A 143 6.51 5.44 -4.49
N SER A 144 7.22 4.75 -3.62
CA SER A 144 8.58 4.29 -3.85
C SER A 144 8.63 2.77 -3.97
N THR A 145 9.30 2.26 -4.99
CA THR A 145 9.43 0.82 -5.22
C THR A 145 10.79 0.47 -5.81
N SER A 146 11.02 -0.82 -6.08
CA SER A 146 12.20 -1.30 -6.81
C SER A 146 12.32 -0.62 -8.18
N ALA A 147 13.53 -0.35 -8.63
CA ALA A 147 13.78 0.08 -10.02
C ALA A 147 13.85 -1.10 -11.00
N ASP A 148 13.88 -2.35 -10.52
CA ASP A 148 13.87 -3.54 -11.36
C ASP A 148 12.50 -3.73 -12.02
N PRO A 149 12.41 -3.67 -13.37
CA PRO A 149 11.15 -3.89 -14.08
C PRO A 149 10.60 -5.32 -13.94
N GLY A 150 11.44 -6.27 -13.54
CA GLY A 150 11.08 -7.66 -13.26
C GLY A 150 10.44 -7.89 -11.89
N ASP A 151 10.49 -6.89 -11.00
CA ASP A 151 9.90 -6.99 -9.66
C ASP A 151 8.36 -7.15 -9.74
N PRO A 152 7.78 -8.12 -9.01
CA PRO A 152 6.33 -8.33 -8.98
C PRO A 152 5.53 -7.09 -8.57
N ALA A 153 6.04 -6.28 -7.63
CA ALA A 153 5.38 -5.05 -7.21
C ALA A 153 5.37 -4.01 -8.34
N VAL A 154 6.47 -3.87 -9.08
CA VAL A 154 6.54 -2.96 -10.25
C VAL A 154 5.55 -3.39 -11.32
N ARG A 155 5.44 -4.70 -11.61
CA ARG A 155 4.44 -5.21 -12.56
C ARG A 155 3.00 -4.92 -12.10
N LEU A 156 2.73 -5.11 -10.81
CA LEU A 156 1.44 -4.78 -10.21
C LEU A 156 1.11 -3.30 -10.41
N TYR A 157 2.01 -2.39 -10.07
CA TYR A 157 1.78 -0.96 -10.19
C TYR A 157 1.60 -0.53 -11.65
N ARG A 158 2.46 -0.98 -12.56
CA ARG A 158 2.33 -0.69 -13.99
C ARG A 158 1.00 -1.14 -14.58
N SER A 159 0.52 -2.33 -14.21
CA SER A 159 -0.78 -2.84 -14.66
C SER A 159 -1.98 -2.00 -14.17
N ARG A 160 -1.76 -1.11 -13.19
CA ARG A 160 -2.75 -0.20 -12.60
C ARG A 160 -2.51 1.27 -12.95
N GLY A 161 -1.76 1.52 -14.01
CA GLY A 161 -1.58 2.87 -14.55
C GLY A 161 -0.56 3.74 -13.81
N TRP A 162 0.28 3.15 -12.97
CA TRP A 162 1.42 3.88 -12.39
C TRP A 162 2.54 4.04 -13.42
N VAL A 163 3.12 5.22 -13.46
CA VAL A 163 4.23 5.57 -14.36
C VAL A 163 5.49 5.89 -13.55
N GLY A 164 6.66 5.51 -14.05
CA GLY A 164 7.93 5.88 -13.45
C GLY A 164 8.20 7.36 -13.63
N LEU A 165 8.56 8.04 -12.54
CA LEU A 165 8.93 9.47 -12.54
C LEU A 165 10.44 9.68 -12.47
N GLY A 166 11.19 8.72 -11.92
CA GLY A 166 12.64 8.76 -11.83
C GLY A 166 13.20 7.77 -10.84
N ALA A 167 14.45 7.39 -11.03
CA ALA A 167 15.20 6.56 -10.10
C ALA A 167 15.88 7.46 -9.05
N TYR A 168 15.97 6.97 -7.80
CA TYR A 168 16.69 7.62 -6.72
C TYR A 168 17.32 6.61 -5.77
N GLY A 169 18.32 7.05 -5.02
CA GLY A 169 19.03 6.15 -4.12
C GLY A 169 19.62 4.93 -4.84
N GLN A 170 19.74 3.83 -4.14
CA GLN A 170 20.24 2.57 -4.70
C GLN A 170 19.07 1.65 -5.09
N GLY A 171 18.88 1.45 -6.42
CA GLY A 171 17.92 0.49 -6.95
C GLY A 171 16.45 0.78 -6.68
N ARG A 172 16.10 2.04 -6.43
CA ARG A 172 14.72 2.48 -6.19
C ARG A 172 14.26 3.47 -7.26
N GLN A 173 12.95 3.52 -7.46
CA GLN A 173 12.28 4.51 -8.29
C GLN A 173 11.06 5.10 -7.58
N VAL A 174 10.72 6.31 -7.96
CA VAL A 174 9.41 6.91 -7.65
C VAL A 174 8.47 6.61 -8.79
N MET A 175 7.27 6.15 -8.46
CA MET A 175 6.18 6.05 -9.42
C MET A 175 5.03 6.97 -9.01
N GLY A 176 4.33 7.52 -10.00
CA GLY A 176 3.17 8.38 -9.83
C GLY A 176 1.96 7.85 -10.58
N ARG A 177 0.78 8.14 -10.05
CA ARG A 177 -0.50 7.87 -10.69
C ARG A 177 -1.44 9.06 -10.54
N ARG A 178 -2.07 9.49 -11.62
CA ARG A 178 -3.22 10.40 -11.52
C ARG A 178 -4.43 9.62 -11.06
N LEU A 179 -5.13 10.18 -10.08
CA LEU A 179 -6.36 9.60 -9.56
C LEU A 179 -7.55 10.31 -10.20
N GLU A 180 -8.58 9.55 -10.54
CA GLU A 180 -9.84 10.13 -11.00
C GLU A 180 -10.57 10.69 -9.79
N SER A 181 -11.10 11.90 -9.91
CA SER A 181 -11.97 12.46 -8.87
C SER A 181 -13.19 11.56 -8.70
N PRO A 182 -13.65 11.31 -7.47
CA PRO A 182 -14.83 10.49 -7.18
C PRO A 182 -16.12 11.07 -7.77
#